data_533514fa53aab7ea2e2687491f24270a
#
_entry.id   533514fa53aab7ea2e2687491f24270a
#
_cell.length_a   1.000
_cell.length_b   1.000
_cell.length_c   1.000
_cell.angle_alpha   90.00
_cell.angle_beta   90.00
_cell.angle_gamma   90.00
#
_symmetry.space_group_name_H-M   'P 1'
#
loop_
_entity.id
_entity.type
_entity.pdbx_description
1 polymer ?
#
loop_
_entity_poly.entity_id
_entity_poly.type
_entity_poly.pdbx_seq_one_letter_code
_entity_poly.pdbx_strand_id
1 'polypeptide(L)'
;MLIFILIALIIFGNLIYAYQCIFQTRKYIEKYGFGEGSAIMTRLVGTFAAGFAVTLAIALLTSIEGAWLLFVYGFVQACIGAVVCFQTIHSYWGSVDGVKTSAEGYVAPAIICLLYTSDAAD
;
A
#
# COMPACT_ATOMS: atom_id res chain seq x y z
N MET A 1 2.15 -19.80 -13.01
CA MET A 1 2.45 -18.60 -13.80
C MET A 1 1.67 -17.38 -13.35
N LEU A 2 0.35 -17.47 -13.19
CA LEU A 2 -0.47 -16.35 -12.72
C LEU A 2 0.00 -15.78 -11.39
N ILE A 3 0.33 -16.64 -10.43
CA ILE A 3 0.79 -16.21 -9.10
C ILE A 3 2.06 -15.35 -9.18
N PHE A 4 3.00 -15.71 -10.06
CA PHE A 4 4.23 -14.93 -10.21
C PHE A 4 3.95 -13.53 -10.79
N ILE A 5 3.02 -13.44 -11.73
CA ILE A 5 2.60 -12.18 -12.31
C ILE A 5 1.95 -11.29 -11.24
N LEU A 6 1.08 -11.85 -10.43
CA LEU A 6 0.39 -11.12 -9.35
C LEU A 6 1.39 -10.62 -8.31
N ILE A 7 2.35 -11.47 -7.91
CA ILE A 7 3.39 -11.08 -6.98
C ILE A 7 4.23 -9.94 -7.55
N ALA A 8 4.61 -10.04 -8.82
CA ALA A 8 5.38 -9.00 -9.49
C ALA A 8 4.63 -7.67 -9.52
N LEU A 9 3.32 -7.71 -9.78
CA LEU A 9 2.48 -6.51 -9.75
C LEU A 9 2.42 -5.89 -8.36
N ILE A 10 2.31 -6.70 -7.32
CA ILE A 10 2.30 -6.24 -5.93
C ILE A 10 3.63 -5.57 -5.59
N ILE A 11 4.74 -6.21 -5.94
CA ILE A 11 6.09 -5.65 -5.72
C ILE A 11 6.23 -4.31 -6.44
N PHE A 12 5.86 -4.26 -7.70
CA PHE A 12 5.99 -3.06 -8.53
C PHE A 12 5.14 -1.92 -7.99
N GLY A 13 3.88 -2.21 -7.63
CA GLY A 13 2.99 -1.21 -7.05
C GLY A 13 3.52 -0.64 -5.74
N ASN A 14 4.05 -1.49 -4.87
CA ASN A 14 4.64 -1.05 -3.61
C ASN A 14 5.90 -0.22 -3.82
N LEU A 15 6.72 -0.57 -4.81
CA LEU A 15 7.92 0.20 -5.13
C LEU A 15 7.58 1.59 -5.66
N ILE A 16 6.57 1.70 -6.53
CA ILE A 16 6.11 3.00 -7.02
C ILE A 16 5.58 3.86 -5.87
N TYR A 17 4.76 3.27 -5.01
CA TYR A 17 4.20 3.96 -3.85
C TYR A 17 5.31 4.43 -2.91
N ALA A 18 6.27 3.57 -2.62
CA ALA A 18 7.42 3.90 -1.78
C ALA A 18 8.24 5.03 -2.39
N TYR A 19 8.48 4.99 -3.69
CA TYR A 19 9.21 6.04 -4.39
C TYR A 19 8.52 7.39 -4.24
N GLN A 20 7.21 7.42 -4.46
CA GLN A 20 6.43 8.65 -4.32
C GLN A 20 6.50 9.20 -2.89
N CYS A 21 6.36 8.32 -1.90
CA CYS A 21 6.38 8.74 -0.49
C CYS A 21 7.76 9.20 -0.01
N ILE A 22 8.84 8.57 -0.48
CA ILE A 22 10.19 8.83 0.03
C ILE A 22 10.89 9.93 -0.79
N PHE A 23 10.86 9.84 -2.10
CA PHE A 23 11.62 10.73 -2.98
C PHE A 23 10.81 11.89 -3.53
N GLN A 24 9.50 11.72 -3.66
CA GLN A 24 8.60 12.77 -4.13
C GLN A 24 7.63 13.18 -3.01
N THR A 25 8.12 13.23 -1.80
CA THR A 25 7.30 13.50 -0.60
C THR A 25 6.49 14.79 -0.74
N ARG A 26 7.14 15.88 -1.12
CA ARG A 26 6.46 17.18 -1.27
C ARG A 26 5.31 17.09 -2.28
N LYS A 27 5.58 16.51 -3.44
CA LYS A 27 4.58 16.36 -4.49
C LYS A 27 3.40 15.50 -4.03
N TYR A 28 3.71 14.43 -3.28
CA TYR A 28 2.69 13.54 -2.73
C TYR A 28 1.80 14.26 -1.72
N ILE A 29 2.39 14.96 -0.76
CA ILE A 29 1.61 15.65 0.27
C ILE A 29 0.80 16.82 -0.31
N GLU A 30 1.32 17.52 -1.31
CA GLU A 30 0.59 18.58 -2.00
C GLU A 30 -0.62 18.03 -2.77
N LYS A 31 -0.46 16.87 -3.42
CA LYS A 31 -1.54 16.23 -4.17
C LYS A 31 -2.75 15.94 -3.29
N TYR A 32 -2.52 15.50 -2.06
CA TYR A 32 -3.60 15.15 -1.13
C TYR A 32 -3.94 16.25 -0.14
N GLY A 33 -3.27 17.39 -0.22
CA GLY A 33 -3.52 18.51 0.67
C GLY A 33 -3.06 18.29 2.10
N PHE A 34 -2.13 17.36 2.33
CA PHE A 34 -1.55 17.14 3.64
C PHE A 34 -0.59 18.30 3.97
N GLY A 35 -0.52 18.68 5.25
CA GLY A 35 0.41 19.70 5.70
C GLY A 35 1.85 19.23 5.66
N GLU A 36 2.80 20.18 5.65
CA GLU A 36 4.22 19.85 5.63
C GLU A 36 4.65 18.99 6.82
N GLY A 37 3.99 19.12 7.97
CA GLY A 37 4.26 18.28 9.12
C GLY A 37 4.00 16.80 8.91
N SER A 38 3.25 16.43 7.88
CA SER A 38 3.00 15.02 7.55
C SER A 38 4.15 14.35 6.79
N ALA A 39 5.18 15.11 6.39
CA ALA A 39 6.28 14.58 5.58
C ALA A 39 6.98 13.41 6.26
N ILE A 40 7.23 13.49 7.57
CA ILE A 40 7.91 12.41 8.30
C ILE A 40 7.07 11.13 8.28
N MET A 41 5.77 11.23 8.50
CA MET A 41 4.88 10.08 8.48
C MET A 41 4.73 9.50 7.08
N THR A 42 4.65 10.37 6.07
CA THR A 42 4.59 9.95 4.67
C THR A 42 5.83 9.14 4.28
N ARG A 43 7.01 9.62 4.65
CA ARG A 43 8.26 8.92 4.38
C ARG A 43 8.35 7.62 5.15
N LEU A 44 7.89 7.60 6.40
CA LEU A 44 7.86 6.39 7.21
C LEU A 44 6.97 5.31 6.57
N VAL A 45 5.79 5.69 6.10
CA VAL A 45 4.89 4.78 5.38
C VAL A 45 5.58 4.24 4.13
N GLY A 46 6.31 5.10 3.41
CA GLY A 46 7.11 4.67 2.25
C GLY A 46 8.15 3.62 2.60
N THR A 47 8.79 3.72 3.76
CA THR A 47 9.77 2.70 4.18
C THR A 47 9.12 1.34 4.44
N PHE A 48 7.91 1.32 5.00
CA PHE A 48 7.17 0.06 5.18
C PHE A 48 6.83 -0.57 3.83
N ALA A 49 6.36 0.22 2.86
CA ALA A 49 6.08 -0.27 1.52
C ALA A 49 7.33 -0.79 0.82
N ALA A 50 8.45 -0.08 0.96
CA ALA A 50 9.73 -0.50 0.38
C ALA A 50 10.21 -1.80 1.00
N GLY A 51 10.17 -1.91 2.33
CA GLY A 51 10.57 -3.12 3.03
C GLY A 51 9.73 -4.32 2.63
N PHE A 52 8.43 -4.15 2.53
CA PHE A 52 7.53 -5.20 2.09
C PHE A 52 7.86 -5.65 0.66
N ALA A 53 8.06 -4.70 -0.27
CA ALA A 53 8.39 -5.01 -1.65
C ALA A 53 9.72 -5.74 -1.78
N VAL A 54 10.75 -5.30 -1.06
CA VAL A 54 12.06 -5.93 -1.08
C VAL A 54 11.98 -7.36 -0.53
N THR A 55 11.24 -7.56 0.55
CA THR A 55 11.07 -8.88 1.16
C THR A 55 10.36 -9.84 0.20
N LEU A 56 9.30 -9.37 -0.47
CA LEU A 56 8.61 -10.17 -1.49
C LEU A 56 9.53 -10.50 -2.66
N ALA A 57 10.36 -9.56 -3.09
CA ALA A 57 11.31 -9.80 -4.17
C ALA A 57 12.32 -10.88 -3.80
N ILE A 58 12.84 -10.84 -2.57
CA ILE A 58 13.75 -11.86 -2.06
C ILE A 58 13.03 -13.23 -2.04
N ALA A 59 11.81 -13.28 -1.56
CA ALA A 59 11.01 -14.51 -1.53
C ALA A 59 10.80 -15.07 -2.93
N LEU A 60 10.52 -14.20 -3.90
CA LEU A 60 10.32 -14.61 -5.29
C LEU A 60 11.58 -15.23 -5.90
N LEU A 61 12.74 -14.69 -5.52
CA LEU A 61 14.03 -15.18 -6.02
C LEU A 61 14.55 -16.41 -5.29
N THR A 62 14.10 -16.67 -4.07
CA THR A 62 14.57 -17.79 -3.25
C THR A 62 13.50 -18.88 -3.12
N SER A 63 12.49 -18.67 -2.28
CA SER A 63 11.41 -19.65 -2.06
C SER A 63 10.15 -18.94 -1.63
N ILE A 64 9.09 -19.14 -2.39
CA ILE A 64 7.76 -18.59 -2.07
C ILE A 64 7.12 -19.36 -0.92
N GLU A 65 7.46 -20.63 -0.76
CA GLU A 65 6.83 -21.50 0.25
C GLU A 65 6.99 -20.97 1.68
N GLY A 66 8.16 -20.37 1.98
CA GLY A 66 8.40 -19.77 3.29
C GLY A 66 7.78 -18.40 3.49
N ALA A 67 7.19 -17.83 2.45
CA ALA A 67 6.67 -16.46 2.48
C ALA A 67 5.16 -16.38 2.76
N TRP A 68 4.49 -17.48 3.10
CA TRP A 68 3.05 -17.48 3.27
C TRP A 68 2.57 -16.50 4.35
N LEU A 69 3.34 -16.33 5.43
CA LEU A 69 3.01 -15.37 6.48
C LEU A 69 3.04 -13.94 5.95
N LEU A 70 3.96 -13.64 5.03
CA LEU A 70 4.05 -12.33 4.41
C LEU A 70 2.81 -12.04 3.56
N PHE A 71 2.30 -13.05 2.86
CA PHE A 71 1.06 -12.91 2.10
C PHE A 71 -0.14 -12.71 3.01
N VAL A 72 -0.22 -13.45 4.11
CA VAL A 72 -1.27 -13.27 5.13
C VAL A 72 -1.21 -11.85 5.69
N TYR A 73 -0.02 -11.37 6.05
CA TYR A 73 0.17 -10.00 6.53
C TYR A 73 -0.34 -8.98 5.52
N GLY A 74 0.05 -9.10 4.25
CA GLY A 74 -0.38 -8.18 3.21
C GLY A 74 -1.90 -8.19 3.02
N PHE A 75 -2.52 -9.36 3.04
CA PHE A 75 -3.96 -9.49 2.92
C PHE A 75 -4.69 -8.81 4.09
N VAL A 76 -4.28 -9.11 5.32
CA VAL A 76 -4.89 -8.52 6.52
C VAL A 76 -4.71 -7.01 6.52
N GLN A 77 -3.51 -6.55 6.23
CA GLN A 77 -3.23 -5.11 6.15
C GLN A 77 -4.09 -4.42 5.09
N ALA A 78 -4.24 -5.02 3.92
CA ALA A 78 -5.05 -4.45 2.85
C ALA A 78 -6.53 -4.37 3.25
N CYS A 79 -7.06 -5.40 3.90
CA CYS A 79 -8.45 -5.39 4.37
C CYS A 79 -8.66 -4.33 5.43
N ILE A 80 -7.80 -4.25 6.44
CA ILE A 80 -7.89 -3.24 7.49
C ILE A 80 -7.73 -1.84 6.87
N GLY A 81 -6.77 -1.69 5.96
CA GLY A 81 -6.52 -0.42 5.29
C GLY A 81 -7.73 0.06 4.49
N ALA A 82 -8.39 -0.84 3.76
CA ALA A 82 -9.58 -0.49 2.99
C ALA A 82 -10.70 0.02 3.90
N VAL A 83 -10.97 -0.69 5.01
CA VAL A 83 -12.03 -0.31 5.95
C VAL A 83 -11.69 1.01 6.64
N VAL A 84 -10.48 1.14 7.18
CA VAL A 84 -10.06 2.32 7.92
C VAL A 84 -10.01 3.55 7.01
N CYS A 85 -9.46 3.42 5.81
CA CYS A 85 -9.39 4.53 4.86
C CYS A 85 -10.78 4.95 4.39
N PHE A 86 -11.69 3.99 4.15
CA PHE A 86 -13.06 4.31 3.80
C PHE A 86 -13.74 5.11 4.91
N GLN A 87 -13.62 4.65 6.15
CA GLN A 87 -14.19 5.35 7.31
C GLN A 87 -13.58 6.73 7.47
N THR A 88 -12.27 6.86 7.31
CA THR A 88 -11.56 8.13 7.47
C THR A 88 -11.99 9.15 6.42
N ILE A 89 -12.07 8.73 5.16
CA ILE A 89 -12.43 9.60 4.05
C ILE A 89 -13.86 10.12 4.20
N HIS A 90 -14.77 9.30 4.72
CA HIS A 90 -16.19 9.67 4.90
C HIS A 90 -16.47 10.28 6.27
N SER A 91 -15.42 10.57 7.05
CA SER A 91 -15.54 11.19 8.38
C SER A 91 -14.97 12.61 8.35
N TYR A 92 -15.06 13.28 9.52
CA TYR A 92 -14.45 14.60 9.73
C TYR A 92 -12.98 14.63 9.33
N TRP A 93 -12.23 13.55 9.59
CA TRP A 93 -10.80 13.49 9.32
C TRP A 93 -10.46 13.54 7.82
N GLY A 94 -11.41 13.23 6.96
CA GLY A 94 -11.20 13.27 5.51
C GLY A 94 -11.13 14.67 4.93
N SER A 95 -11.53 15.69 5.69
CA SER A 95 -11.57 17.08 5.20
C SER A 95 -10.88 18.07 6.13
N VAL A 96 -10.16 17.57 7.14
CA VAL A 96 -9.45 18.42 8.11
C VAL A 96 -8.25 19.10 7.43
N ASP A 97 -8.04 20.38 7.73
CA ASP A 97 -6.87 21.16 7.31
C ASP A 97 -6.66 21.18 5.79
N GLY A 98 -7.75 21.12 5.02
CA GLY A 98 -7.67 21.18 3.56
C GLY A 98 -7.23 19.89 2.89
N VAL A 99 -7.26 18.77 3.61
CA VAL A 99 -6.94 17.46 3.06
C VAL A 99 -7.88 17.14 1.91
N LYS A 100 -7.31 16.73 0.78
CA LYS A 100 -8.05 16.35 -0.42
C LYS A 100 -8.01 14.83 -0.55
N THR A 101 -9.00 14.18 0.05
CA THR A 101 -9.11 12.72 -0.05
C THR A 101 -10.00 12.34 -1.22
N SER A 102 -9.74 11.19 -1.79
CA SER A 102 -10.52 10.63 -2.90
C SER A 102 -10.73 9.14 -2.68
N ALA A 103 -11.54 8.54 -3.53
CA ALA A 103 -11.80 7.11 -3.49
C ALA A 103 -10.53 6.27 -3.62
N GLU A 104 -9.45 6.82 -4.18
CA GLU A 104 -8.17 6.13 -4.30
C GLU A 104 -7.65 5.63 -2.95
N GLY A 105 -7.93 6.35 -1.86
CA GLY A 105 -7.46 6.00 -0.52
C GLY A 105 -7.96 4.65 -0.03
N TYR A 106 -9.14 4.20 -0.46
CA TYR A 106 -9.67 2.89 -0.07
C TYR A 106 -9.77 1.92 -1.24
N VAL A 107 -9.85 2.43 -2.47
CA VAL A 107 -9.93 1.57 -3.66
C VAL A 107 -8.61 0.82 -3.87
N ALA A 108 -7.47 1.48 -3.69
CA ALA A 108 -6.17 0.82 -3.86
C ALA A 108 -5.98 -0.34 -2.87
N PRO A 109 -6.20 -0.19 -1.54
CA PRO A 109 -6.16 -1.33 -0.64
C PRO A 109 -7.17 -2.42 -0.98
N ALA A 110 -8.37 -2.05 -1.43
CA ALA A 110 -9.39 -3.03 -1.82
C ALA A 110 -8.95 -3.87 -3.02
N ILE A 111 -8.32 -3.25 -4.01
CA ILE A 111 -7.78 -3.96 -5.17
C ILE A 111 -6.68 -4.93 -4.74
N ILE A 112 -5.78 -4.50 -3.85
CA ILE A 112 -4.73 -5.35 -3.32
C ILE A 112 -5.34 -6.55 -2.59
N CYS A 113 -6.39 -6.33 -1.79
CA CYS A 113 -7.11 -7.38 -1.09
C CYS A 113 -7.66 -8.41 -2.08
N LEU A 114 -8.26 -7.96 -3.19
CA LEU A 114 -8.78 -8.84 -4.23
C LEU A 114 -7.67 -9.64 -4.92
N LEU A 115 -6.51 -9.03 -5.16
CA LEU A 115 -5.36 -9.73 -5.73
C LEU A 115 -4.88 -10.85 -4.84
N TYR A 116 -4.80 -10.62 -3.51
CA TYR A 116 -4.44 -11.67 -2.55
C TYR A 116 -5.49 -12.79 -2.53
N THR A 117 -6.77 -12.45 -2.67
CA THR A 117 -7.84 -13.43 -2.73
C THR A 117 -7.71 -14.31 -3.96
N SER A 118 -7.35 -13.74 -5.11
CA SER A 118 -7.11 -14.49 -6.34
C SER A 118 -5.95 -15.45 -6.18
N ASP A 119 -4.86 -15.04 -5.51
CA ASP A 119 -3.72 -15.91 -5.22
C ASP A 119 -4.15 -17.09 -4.36
N ALA A 120 -4.98 -16.87 -3.35
CA ALA A 120 -5.45 -17.91 -2.47
C ALA A 120 -6.36 -18.92 -3.18
N ALA A 121 -7.06 -18.49 -4.23
CA ALA A 121 -7.95 -19.36 -5.02
C ALA A 121 -7.18 -20.27 -5.98
N ASP A 122 -5.98 -19.90 -6.33
CA ASP A 122 -5.11 -20.70 -7.21
C ASP A 122 -4.25 -21.67 -6.40
#